data_1f57e9c6fadaebe80a5707131d7c19cf
#
_entry.id   1f57e9c6fadaebe80a5707131d7c19cf
#
_cell.length_a   1.000
_cell.length_b   1.000
_cell.length_c   1.000
_cell.angle_alpha   90.00
_cell.angle_beta   90.00
_cell.angle_gamma   90.00
#
_symmetry.space_group_name_H-M   'P 1'
#
loop_
_entity.id
_entity.type
_entity.pdbx_description
1 polymer ?
#
loop_
_entity_poly.entity_id
_entity_poly.type
_entity_poly.pdbx_seq_one_letter_code
_entity_poly.pdbx_strand_id
1 'polypeptide(L)'
;MGLGPGEYIPDSTEGITRVEDLPQPFFSQRSHSYRRRRCPSCRRSCYRHCLGHRRLHDFGCLLRDRPCVLQVVYSRHKCVSCGIHFSADLSRLAPPGSHYTQRVVTMAVRLVVEDGLPYRAASWHLWRDHRVFVPFATIQNWVEAAGKKKHHAS
;
A
#
# COMPACT_ATOMS: atom_id res chain seq x y z
N MET A 1 -3.26 -41.15 3.98
CA MET A 1 -4.01 -40.85 5.19
C MET A 1 -4.74 -39.53 5.08
N GLY A 2 -6.04 -39.58 5.09
CA GLY A 2 -6.84 -38.35 5.06
C GLY A 2 -6.85 -37.67 6.42
N LEU A 3 -6.80 -36.35 6.41
CA LEU A 3 -7.02 -35.57 7.61
C LEU A 3 -8.52 -35.49 7.91
N GLY A 4 -8.88 -35.49 9.17
CA GLY A 4 -10.26 -35.37 9.58
C GLY A 4 -10.87 -34.03 9.21
N PRO A 5 -12.21 -33.91 9.09
CA PRO A 5 -12.86 -32.64 8.86
C PRO A 5 -12.50 -31.63 9.95
N GLY A 6 -12.10 -30.42 9.58
CA GLY A 6 -11.72 -29.38 10.51
C GLY A 6 -10.26 -29.34 10.92
N GLU A 7 -9.44 -30.28 10.46
CA GLU A 7 -8.00 -30.19 10.69
C GLU A 7 -7.39 -29.13 9.77
N TYR A 8 -6.64 -28.22 10.40
CA TYR A 8 -5.99 -27.15 9.69
C TYR A 8 -4.61 -27.59 9.22
N ILE A 9 -4.36 -27.45 7.92
CA ILE A 9 -3.05 -27.67 7.34
C ILE A 9 -2.50 -26.34 6.87
N PRO A 10 -1.50 -25.76 7.56
CA PRO A 10 -0.88 -24.53 7.07
C PRO A 10 -0.11 -24.84 5.77
N ASP A 11 -0.17 -23.92 4.81
CA ASP A 11 0.71 -24.00 3.65
C ASP A 11 2.15 -23.62 4.05
N SER A 12 3.09 -23.77 3.11
CA SER A 12 4.50 -23.49 3.38
C SER A 12 4.79 -22.05 3.78
N THR A 13 3.92 -21.11 3.39
CA THR A 13 4.08 -19.68 3.72
C THR A 13 3.29 -19.28 4.94
N GLU A 14 2.19 -19.94 5.25
CA GLU A 14 1.40 -19.66 6.45
C GLU A 14 2.14 -20.02 7.73
N GLY A 15 2.99 -21.03 7.69
CA GLY A 15 3.82 -21.43 8.82
C GLY A 15 4.97 -20.49 9.14
N ILE A 16 5.19 -19.46 8.33
CA ILE A 16 6.25 -18.48 8.55
C ILE A 16 5.87 -17.60 9.75
N THR A 17 6.79 -17.53 10.73
CA THR A 17 6.60 -16.73 11.95
C THR A 17 7.68 -15.66 12.09
N ARG A 18 8.65 -15.61 11.20
CA ARG A 18 9.77 -14.68 11.25
C ARG A 18 9.86 -13.90 9.94
N VAL A 19 10.12 -12.59 10.06
CA VAL A 19 10.21 -11.68 8.92
C VAL A 19 11.33 -12.10 7.96
N GLU A 20 12.43 -12.63 8.48
CA GLU A 20 13.58 -13.06 7.68
C GLU A 20 13.26 -14.22 6.74
N ASP A 21 12.21 -14.97 7.05
CA ASP A 21 11.81 -16.15 6.27
C ASP A 21 10.77 -15.81 5.19
N LEU A 22 10.33 -14.55 5.12
CA LEU A 22 9.35 -14.12 4.11
C LEU A 22 9.94 -14.24 2.70
N PRO A 23 9.13 -14.75 1.73
CA PRO A 23 9.61 -14.89 0.35
C PRO A 23 9.90 -13.54 -0.30
N GLN A 24 10.74 -13.57 -1.33
CA GLN A 24 11.04 -12.38 -2.12
C GLN A 24 9.79 -11.94 -2.89
N PRO A 25 9.58 -10.63 -3.03
CA PRO A 25 8.41 -10.13 -3.74
C PRO A 25 8.51 -10.34 -5.25
N PHE A 26 7.35 -10.40 -5.89
CA PHE A 26 7.27 -10.20 -7.33
C PHE A 26 6.92 -8.73 -7.60
N PHE A 27 7.27 -8.25 -8.80
CA PHE A 27 7.07 -6.86 -9.17
C PHE A 27 5.94 -6.73 -10.19
N SER A 28 5.09 -5.74 -9.98
CA SER A 28 4.02 -5.38 -10.90
C SER A 28 4.20 -3.92 -11.32
N GLN A 29 3.86 -3.61 -12.57
CA GLN A 29 4.04 -2.28 -13.11
C GLN A 29 2.72 -1.52 -13.14
N ARG A 30 2.77 -0.24 -12.77
CA ARG A 30 1.65 0.70 -12.89
C ARG A 30 2.13 1.99 -13.52
N SER A 31 1.38 2.50 -14.48
CA SER A 31 1.71 3.76 -15.13
C SER A 31 0.63 4.80 -14.86
N HIS A 32 1.04 5.92 -14.31
CA HIS A 32 0.24 7.13 -14.16
C HIS A 32 0.97 8.27 -14.86
N SER A 33 1.45 7.99 -16.07
CA SER A 33 2.17 8.94 -16.90
C SER A 33 1.22 9.57 -17.91
N TYR A 34 1.10 10.88 -17.87
CA TYR A 34 0.25 11.66 -18.75
C TYR A 34 1.10 12.64 -19.54
N ARG A 35 0.77 12.84 -20.81
CA ARG A 35 1.48 13.81 -21.63
C ARG A 35 1.21 15.23 -21.15
N ARG A 36 -0.02 15.52 -20.72
CA ARG A 36 -0.47 16.82 -20.23
C ARG A 36 -1.34 16.66 -19.02
N ARG A 37 -1.20 17.58 -18.06
CA ARG A 37 -2.07 17.68 -16.89
C ARG A 37 -2.34 19.16 -16.63
N ARG A 38 -3.49 19.46 -16.07
CA ARG A 38 -3.84 20.85 -15.73
C ARG A 38 -3.15 21.28 -14.45
N CYS A 39 -2.60 22.50 -14.47
CA CYS A 39 -2.01 23.09 -13.27
C CYS A 39 -3.07 23.22 -12.17
N PRO A 40 -2.78 22.77 -10.93
CA PRO A 40 -3.74 22.87 -9.84
C PRO A 40 -4.04 24.31 -9.40
N SER A 41 -3.16 25.27 -9.74
CA SER A 41 -3.33 26.68 -9.42
C SER A 41 -4.06 27.47 -10.50
N CYS A 42 -3.53 27.50 -11.74
CA CYS A 42 -4.06 28.32 -12.82
C CYS A 42 -4.84 27.53 -13.88
N ARG A 43 -4.87 26.22 -13.77
CA ARG A 43 -5.58 25.28 -14.67
C ARG A 43 -5.10 25.26 -16.11
N ARG A 44 -3.94 25.84 -16.41
CA ARG A 44 -3.32 25.70 -17.73
C ARG A 44 -2.85 24.29 -17.97
N SER A 45 -2.92 23.83 -19.21
CA SER A 45 -2.40 22.53 -19.61
C SER A 45 -0.87 22.58 -19.59
N CYS A 46 -0.27 21.65 -18.84
CA CYS A 46 1.17 21.60 -18.64
C CYS A 46 1.72 20.26 -19.15
N TYR A 47 2.76 20.34 -19.96
CA TYR A 47 3.42 19.15 -20.48
C TYR A 47 4.20 18.43 -19.40
N ARG A 48 4.40 17.14 -19.63
CA ARG A 48 5.28 16.33 -18.81
C ARG A 48 6.70 16.87 -18.89
N HIS A 49 7.27 17.16 -17.72
CA HIS A 49 8.63 17.64 -17.57
C HIS A 49 9.59 16.47 -17.40
N CYS A 50 9.26 15.51 -16.55
CA CYS A 50 10.04 14.31 -16.30
C CYS A 50 9.13 13.21 -15.72
N LEU A 51 9.72 12.04 -15.49
CA LEU A 51 9.05 10.92 -14.85
C LEU A 51 9.58 10.72 -13.45
N GLY A 52 8.68 10.39 -12.53
CA GLY A 52 9.02 9.94 -11.20
C GLY A 52 8.75 8.45 -11.07
N HIS A 53 9.42 7.83 -10.10
CA HIS A 53 9.27 6.41 -9.80
C HIS A 53 8.97 6.23 -8.32
N ARG A 54 8.05 5.32 -8.03
CA ARG A 54 7.67 5.02 -6.65
C ARG A 54 7.43 3.52 -6.52
N ARG A 55 7.88 2.95 -5.40
CA ARG A 55 7.63 1.56 -5.06
C ARG A 55 6.65 1.49 -3.92
N LEU A 56 5.63 0.65 -4.06
CA LEU A 56 4.57 0.49 -3.07
C LEU A 56 4.37 -0.99 -2.78
N HIS A 57 4.34 -1.34 -1.50
CA HIS A 57 3.92 -2.67 -1.09
C HIS A 57 2.41 -2.78 -1.21
N ASP A 58 1.95 -3.80 -1.91
CA ASP A 58 0.53 -4.05 -2.16
C ASP A 58 0.17 -5.46 -1.70
N PHE A 59 -1.10 -5.81 -1.77
CA PHE A 59 -1.53 -7.17 -1.54
C PHE A 59 -0.78 -8.10 -2.48
N GLY A 60 -0.24 -9.19 -1.92
CA GLY A 60 0.46 -10.18 -2.68
C GLY A 60 -0.47 -11.17 -3.35
N CYS A 61 0.11 -12.23 -3.87
CA CYS A 61 -0.64 -13.27 -4.58
C CYS A 61 -0.59 -14.57 -3.78
N LEU A 62 -1.76 -15.05 -3.38
CA LEU A 62 -1.87 -16.32 -2.65
C LEU A 62 -1.45 -17.52 -3.49
N LEU A 63 -1.71 -17.46 -4.81
CA LEU A 63 -1.32 -18.53 -5.72
C LEU A 63 0.19 -18.63 -5.92
N ARG A 64 0.88 -17.49 -5.86
CA ARG A 64 2.34 -17.43 -5.98
C ARG A 64 3.04 -17.50 -4.62
N ASP A 65 2.29 -17.37 -3.53
CA ASP A 65 2.82 -17.30 -2.16
C ASP A 65 3.88 -16.22 -1.99
N ARG A 66 3.73 -15.09 -2.68
CA ARG A 66 4.70 -14.01 -2.69
C ARG A 66 4.05 -12.66 -2.44
N PRO A 67 4.76 -11.77 -1.73
CA PRO A 67 4.33 -10.37 -1.64
C PRO A 67 4.50 -9.67 -2.99
N CYS A 68 3.81 -8.55 -3.16
CA CYS A 68 3.85 -7.75 -4.37
C CYS A 68 4.42 -6.37 -4.08
N VAL A 69 5.34 -5.94 -4.95
CA VAL A 69 5.81 -4.56 -4.97
C VAL A 69 5.35 -3.93 -6.28
N LEU A 70 4.53 -2.89 -6.18
CA LEU A 70 4.14 -2.09 -7.33
C LEU A 70 5.25 -1.11 -7.66
N GLN A 71 5.72 -1.14 -8.89
CA GLN A 71 6.61 -0.12 -9.43
C GLN A 71 5.76 0.86 -10.20
N VAL A 72 5.60 2.06 -9.66
CA VAL A 72 4.73 3.09 -10.21
C VAL A 72 5.58 4.13 -10.92
N VAL A 73 5.27 4.34 -12.20
CA VAL A 73 5.86 5.41 -13.00
C VAL A 73 4.79 6.50 -13.11
N TYR A 74 5.14 7.72 -12.76
CA TYR A 74 4.20 8.83 -12.80
C TYR A 74 4.84 10.04 -13.44
N SER A 75 4.00 10.88 -14.08
CA SER A 75 4.47 12.10 -14.74
C SER A 75 4.60 13.24 -13.75
N ARG A 76 5.69 14.00 -13.90
CA ARG A 76 5.90 15.27 -13.21
C ARG A 76 5.77 16.40 -14.22
N HIS A 77 5.09 17.45 -13.81
CA HIS A 77 4.76 18.58 -14.68
C HIS A 77 5.27 19.89 -14.08
N LYS A 78 5.54 20.86 -14.93
CA LYS A 78 5.91 22.20 -14.54
C LYS A 78 4.99 23.19 -15.25
N CYS A 79 4.36 24.06 -14.48
CA CYS A 79 3.57 25.15 -15.08
C CYS A 79 4.49 26.30 -15.47
N VAL A 80 4.52 26.62 -16.75
CA VAL A 80 5.33 27.72 -17.27
C VAL A 80 4.85 29.07 -16.73
N SER A 81 3.53 29.23 -16.56
CA SER A 81 2.94 30.48 -16.06
C SER A 81 3.14 30.70 -14.57
N CYS A 82 2.87 29.68 -13.75
CA CYS A 82 2.96 29.77 -12.29
C CYS A 82 4.35 29.41 -11.76
N GLY A 83 5.15 28.69 -12.54
CA GLY A 83 6.45 28.19 -12.09
C GLY A 83 6.37 27.03 -11.11
N ILE A 84 5.17 26.53 -10.76
CA ILE A 84 5.01 25.44 -9.81
C ILE A 84 5.27 24.10 -10.45
N HIS A 85 5.79 23.17 -9.65
CA HIS A 85 5.96 21.78 -10.02
C HIS A 85 4.84 20.97 -9.37
N PHE A 86 4.28 20.03 -10.10
CA PHE A 86 3.27 19.12 -9.58
C PHE A 86 3.38 17.77 -10.27
N SER A 87 2.84 16.74 -9.63
CA SER A 87 2.88 15.38 -10.14
C SER A 87 1.48 14.89 -10.46
N ALA A 88 1.39 13.82 -11.26
CA ALA A 88 0.15 13.10 -11.43
C ALA A 88 -0.39 12.69 -10.06
N ASP A 89 -1.71 12.73 -9.90
CA ASP A 89 -2.36 12.42 -8.65
C ASP A 89 -2.36 10.91 -8.38
N LEU A 90 -1.68 10.49 -7.32
CA LEU A 90 -1.61 9.10 -6.88
C LEU A 90 -2.43 8.87 -5.60
N SER A 91 -3.24 9.83 -5.18
CA SER A 91 -3.94 9.78 -3.89
C SER A 91 -4.88 8.59 -3.74
N ARG A 92 -5.46 8.10 -4.84
CA ARG A 92 -6.31 6.92 -4.83
C ARG A 92 -5.51 5.62 -4.68
N LEU A 93 -4.27 5.64 -5.13
CA LEU A 93 -3.40 4.47 -5.09
C LEU A 93 -2.73 4.32 -3.73
N ALA A 94 -2.21 5.43 -3.19
CA ALA A 94 -1.47 5.40 -1.94
C ALA A 94 -1.53 6.76 -1.23
N PRO A 95 -1.51 6.76 0.12
CA PRO A 95 -1.36 8.00 0.88
C PRO A 95 -0.04 8.70 0.54
N PRO A 96 0.01 10.04 0.63
CA PRO A 96 1.26 10.77 0.39
C PRO A 96 2.39 10.27 1.29
N GLY A 97 3.56 10.01 0.70
CA GLY A 97 4.73 9.55 1.43
C GLY A 97 4.67 8.10 1.94
N SER A 98 3.58 7.39 1.73
CA SER A 98 3.44 6.00 2.16
C SER A 98 4.23 5.05 1.26
N HIS A 99 4.77 3.98 1.86
CA HIS A 99 5.39 2.87 1.14
C HIS A 99 4.39 1.73 0.86
N TYR A 100 3.13 1.92 1.21
CA TYR A 100 2.06 0.92 1.08
C TYR A 100 0.89 1.52 0.31
N THR A 101 0.18 0.66 -0.43
CA THR A 101 -1.03 1.11 -1.13
C THR A 101 -2.14 1.45 -0.14
N GLN A 102 -3.08 2.30 -0.57
CA GLN A 102 -4.20 2.72 0.26
C GLN A 102 -5.02 1.52 0.75
N ARG A 103 -5.22 0.52 -0.08
CA ARG A 103 -6.01 -0.67 0.33
C ARG A 103 -5.32 -1.49 1.43
N VAL A 104 -3.99 -1.52 1.44
CA VAL A 104 -3.24 -2.17 2.53
C VAL A 104 -3.42 -1.38 3.83
N VAL A 105 -3.26 -0.06 3.77
CA VAL A 105 -3.45 0.82 4.94
C VAL A 105 -4.86 0.67 5.51
N THR A 106 -5.86 0.73 4.64
CA THR A 106 -7.26 0.62 5.04
C THR A 106 -7.54 -0.72 5.71
N MET A 107 -7.07 -1.82 5.12
CA MET A 107 -7.26 -3.16 5.69
C MET A 107 -6.59 -3.29 7.06
N ALA A 108 -5.36 -2.80 7.20
CA ALA A 108 -4.63 -2.86 8.47
C ALA A 108 -5.37 -2.10 9.58
N VAL A 109 -5.86 -0.89 9.30
CA VAL A 109 -6.62 -0.10 10.27
C VAL A 109 -7.92 -0.80 10.65
N ARG A 110 -8.63 -1.38 9.69
CA ARG A 110 -9.89 -2.10 9.96
C ARG A 110 -9.67 -3.33 10.84
N LEU A 111 -8.60 -4.08 10.61
CA LEU A 111 -8.29 -5.25 11.44
C LEU A 111 -8.13 -4.89 12.92
N VAL A 112 -7.54 -3.75 13.20
CA VAL A 112 -7.34 -3.28 14.58
C VAL A 112 -8.59 -2.62 15.13
N VAL A 113 -9.16 -1.65 14.40
CA VAL A 113 -10.27 -0.81 14.89
C VAL A 113 -11.60 -1.55 14.87
N GLU A 114 -11.91 -2.25 13.79
CA GLU A 114 -13.21 -2.93 13.64
C GLU A 114 -13.16 -4.35 14.20
N ASP A 115 -12.09 -5.09 13.92
CA ASP A 115 -11.99 -6.50 14.32
C ASP A 115 -11.28 -6.70 15.67
N GLY A 116 -10.72 -5.64 16.23
CA GLY A 116 -10.12 -5.69 17.55
C GLY A 116 -8.81 -6.46 17.67
N LEU A 117 -8.10 -6.68 16.56
CA LEU A 117 -6.85 -7.41 16.60
C LEU A 117 -5.73 -6.59 17.23
N PRO A 118 -4.88 -7.20 18.08
CA PRO A 118 -3.63 -6.57 18.49
C PRO A 118 -2.75 -6.26 17.28
N TYR A 119 -1.90 -5.26 17.39
CA TYR A 119 -1.05 -4.81 16.25
C TYR A 119 -0.22 -5.95 15.65
N ARG A 120 0.40 -6.79 16.48
CA ARG A 120 1.21 -7.92 15.99
C ARG A 120 0.35 -8.98 15.31
N ALA A 121 -0.82 -9.24 15.83
CA ALA A 121 -1.77 -10.17 15.21
C ALA A 121 -2.23 -9.66 13.86
N ALA A 122 -2.47 -8.36 13.74
CA ALA A 122 -2.84 -7.72 12.47
C ALA A 122 -1.71 -7.87 11.43
N SER A 123 -0.45 -7.69 11.83
CA SER A 123 0.72 -7.87 10.95
C SER A 123 0.73 -9.25 10.30
N TRP A 124 0.58 -10.29 11.12
CA TRP A 124 0.62 -11.67 10.62
C TRP A 124 -0.66 -12.10 9.93
N HIS A 125 -1.81 -11.53 10.30
CA HIS A 125 -3.06 -11.73 9.57
C HIS A 125 -2.93 -11.21 8.13
N LEU A 126 -2.37 -10.01 7.96
CA LEU A 126 -2.12 -9.44 6.64
C LEU A 126 -1.22 -10.34 5.81
N TRP A 127 -0.18 -10.92 6.42
CA TRP A 127 0.67 -11.85 5.72
C TRP A 127 -0.07 -13.12 5.30
N ARG A 128 -0.76 -13.77 6.25
CA ARG A 128 -1.44 -15.04 5.98
C ARG A 128 -2.55 -14.92 4.95
N ASP A 129 -3.35 -13.85 5.02
CA ASP A 129 -4.54 -13.73 4.18
C ASP A 129 -4.30 -12.91 2.92
N HIS A 130 -3.31 -12.03 2.92
CA HIS A 130 -3.09 -11.08 1.83
C HIS A 130 -1.66 -11.05 1.28
N ARG A 131 -0.78 -11.85 1.82
CA ARG A 131 0.65 -11.91 1.43
C ARG A 131 1.32 -10.55 1.41
N VAL A 132 0.99 -9.71 2.37
CA VAL A 132 1.67 -8.45 2.63
C VAL A 132 1.98 -8.38 4.12
N PHE A 133 3.23 -8.13 4.45
CA PHE A 133 3.66 -7.96 5.84
C PHE A 133 3.83 -6.48 6.13
N VAL A 134 3.18 -6.01 7.18
CA VAL A 134 3.33 -4.64 7.68
C VAL A 134 3.80 -4.73 9.12
N PRO A 135 4.93 -4.10 9.48
CA PRO A 135 5.40 -4.09 10.86
C PRO A 135 4.34 -3.51 11.81
N PHE A 136 4.27 -4.05 13.01
CA PHE A 136 3.24 -3.63 13.98
C PHE A 136 3.34 -2.14 14.34
N ALA A 137 4.55 -1.60 14.40
CA ALA A 137 4.75 -0.17 14.67
C ALA A 137 4.16 0.72 13.58
N THR A 138 4.25 0.29 12.33
CA THR A 138 3.65 1.00 11.19
C THR A 138 2.13 0.99 11.30
N ILE A 139 1.54 -0.17 11.63
CA ILE A 139 0.09 -0.29 11.83
C ILE A 139 -0.36 0.61 12.98
N GLN A 140 0.38 0.63 14.07
CA GLN A 140 0.10 1.49 15.21
C GLN A 140 0.05 2.95 14.80
N ASN A 141 1.04 3.41 14.03
CA ASN A 141 1.08 4.78 13.53
C ASN A 141 -0.13 5.11 12.67
N TRP A 142 -0.55 4.20 11.81
CA TRP A 142 -1.74 4.39 10.97
C TRP A 142 -3.03 4.47 11.79
N VAL A 143 -3.18 3.63 12.79
CA VAL A 143 -4.36 3.61 13.67
C VAL A 143 -4.42 4.90 14.47
N GLU A 144 -3.31 5.35 15.02
CA GLU A 144 -3.23 6.60 15.78
C GLU A 144 -3.55 7.81 14.89
N ALA A 145 -3.02 7.85 13.67
CA ALA A 145 -3.30 8.91 12.72
C ALA A 145 -4.79 8.94 12.32
N ALA A 146 -5.40 7.78 12.12
CA ALA A 146 -6.83 7.68 11.82
C ALA A 146 -7.68 8.17 13.00
N GLY A 147 -7.29 7.84 14.22
CA GLY A 147 -7.95 8.32 15.44
C GLY A 147 -7.88 9.82 15.58
N LYS A 148 -6.74 10.44 15.30
CA LYS A 148 -6.58 11.90 15.33
C LYS A 148 -7.46 12.59 14.30
N LYS A 149 -7.54 12.08 13.07
CA LYS A 149 -8.41 12.63 12.02
C LYS A 149 -9.88 12.57 12.43
N LYS A 150 -10.32 11.44 13.00
CA LYS A 150 -11.69 11.26 13.47
C LYS A 150 -12.01 12.23 14.60
N HIS A 151 -11.05 12.50 15.48
CA HIS A 151 -11.21 13.43 16.60
C HIS A 151 -11.33 14.87 16.12
N HIS A 152 -10.61 15.27 15.08
CA HIS A 152 -10.69 16.61 14.49
C HIS A 152 -11.94 16.82 13.63
N ALA A 153 -12.55 15.76 13.12
CA ALA A 153 -13.73 15.85 12.26
C ALA A 153 -15.04 15.94 13.04
N SER A 154 -15.01 15.72 14.34
CA SER A 154 -16.21 15.74 15.18
C SER A 154 -16.50 17.08 15.80
#